data_ccc29efa21220997a27d48c99172d9a6
#
_entry.id   ccc29efa21220997a27d48c99172d9a6
#
_cell.length_a   1.000
_cell.length_b   1.000
_cell.length_c   1.000
_cell.angle_alpha   90.00
_cell.angle_beta   90.00
_cell.angle_gamma   90.00
#
_symmetry.space_group_name_H-M   'P 1'
#
loop_
_entity.id
_entity.type
_entity.pdbx_description
1 polymer ?
#
loop_
_entity_poly.entity_id
_entity_poly.type
_entity_poly.pdbx_seq_one_letter_code
_entity_poly.pdbx_strand_id
1 'polypeptide(L)'
;TTAPASTTPTPTVVTPAPATSTTVPAATTVPVTTPPANTDEAILATYPATAEEVLASYTPPVDATAYYNEPGAAPAKQVETVKGLFFTVQVGVYSKPVALDRIFNIEPLNSERTATGKIRYTTGMFLDTDAARTRKDVTVTLGVSDAYVTAYINGKRIPLSEANALLAKFGTSILAQP
;
A
#
# COMPACT_ATOMS: atom_id res chain seq x y z
N THR A 1 33.12 26.71 51.89
CA THR A 1 32.68 27.03 50.53
C THR A 1 31.17 26.81 50.45
N THR A 2 30.47 27.92 50.42
CA THR A 2 29.03 28.08 50.58
C THR A 2 28.32 27.75 49.27
N ALA A 3 27.30 26.92 49.30
CA ALA A 3 26.41 26.64 48.17
C ALA A 3 25.33 27.73 48.08
N PRO A 4 24.92 28.18 46.88
CA PRO A 4 23.81 29.11 46.75
C PRO A 4 22.46 28.39 46.76
N ALA A 5 21.48 29.05 47.38
CA ALA A 5 20.10 28.59 47.56
C ALA A 5 19.28 28.60 46.25
N SER A 6 18.52 27.54 46.04
CA SER A 6 17.48 27.45 45.00
C SER A 6 16.26 28.29 45.39
N THR A 7 15.90 29.27 44.59
CA THR A 7 14.62 29.98 44.72
C THR A 7 13.57 29.38 43.79
N THR A 8 12.55 28.79 44.38
CA THR A 8 11.35 28.27 43.70
C THR A 8 10.43 29.46 43.34
N PRO A 9 9.95 29.61 42.09
CA PRO A 9 8.94 30.63 41.82
C PRO A 9 7.54 30.13 42.21
N THR A 10 6.81 30.98 42.92
CA THR A 10 5.40 30.82 43.29
C THR A 10 4.47 30.86 42.10
N PRO A 11 3.47 29.95 42.00
CA PRO A 11 2.52 30.02 40.91
C PRO A 11 1.54 31.18 41.08
N THR A 12 1.44 32.03 40.08
CA THR A 12 0.47 33.13 39.98
C THR A 12 -0.89 32.53 39.60
N VAL A 13 -1.87 32.67 40.48
CA VAL A 13 -3.28 32.35 40.22
C VAL A 13 -3.85 33.36 39.25
N VAL A 14 -4.22 32.96 38.05
CA VAL A 14 -4.95 33.78 37.07
C VAL A 14 -6.44 33.53 37.24
N THR A 15 -7.15 34.56 37.68
CA THR A 15 -8.63 34.57 37.80
C THR A 15 -9.24 34.59 36.38
N PRO A 16 -10.18 33.68 36.04
CA PRO A 16 -10.85 33.74 34.74
C PRO A 16 -11.88 34.90 34.69
N ALA A 17 -11.83 35.67 33.63
CA ALA A 17 -12.81 36.70 33.28
C ALA A 17 -14.15 36.08 32.83
N PRO A 18 -15.31 36.79 33.01
CA PRO A 18 -16.61 36.24 32.71
C PRO A 18 -16.83 36.05 31.21
N ALA A 19 -17.44 34.90 30.88
CA ALA A 19 -17.79 34.49 29.52
C ALA A 19 -18.86 35.41 28.92
N THR A 20 -18.53 36.10 27.84
CA THR A 20 -19.49 36.75 26.95
C THR A 20 -20.19 35.70 26.11
N SER A 21 -21.49 35.58 26.25
CA SER A 21 -22.33 34.72 25.41
C SER A 21 -22.33 35.24 23.98
N THR A 22 -21.59 34.60 23.11
CA THR A 22 -21.67 34.85 21.66
C THR A 22 -22.74 33.93 21.09
N THR A 23 -23.78 34.54 20.57
CA THR A 23 -24.88 33.92 19.82
C THR A 23 -24.29 33.11 18.65
N VAL A 24 -24.52 31.81 18.67
CA VAL A 24 -24.14 30.89 17.59
C VAL A 24 -25.06 31.20 16.39
N PRO A 25 -24.49 31.60 15.22
CA PRO A 25 -25.30 31.67 14.00
C PRO A 25 -25.72 30.27 13.57
N ALA A 26 -26.95 30.14 13.12
CA ALA A 26 -27.59 28.93 12.65
C ALA A 26 -26.66 28.14 11.71
N ALA A 27 -26.50 26.85 11.98
CA ALA A 27 -25.77 25.94 11.14
C ALA A 27 -26.34 25.95 9.71
N THR A 28 -25.57 26.50 8.80
CA THR A 28 -25.77 26.28 7.37
C THR A 28 -25.59 24.81 7.12
N THR A 29 -26.67 24.09 6.83
CA THR A 29 -26.63 22.71 6.36
C THR A 29 -25.85 22.69 5.06
N VAL A 30 -24.55 22.32 5.17
CA VAL A 30 -23.74 21.93 4.02
C VAL A 30 -24.44 20.71 3.43
N PRO A 31 -24.79 20.72 2.13
CA PRO A 31 -25.33 19.51 1.52
C PRO A 31 -24.32 18.41 1.70
N VAL A 32 -24.71 17.35 2.42
CA VAL A 32 -23.95 16.09 2.45
C VAL A 32 -23.94 15.61 1.00
N THR A 33 -22.83 15.86 0.32
CA THR A 33 -22.58 15.24 -0.98
C THR A 33 -22.45 13.75 -0.71
N THR A 34 -23.54 13.02 -0.92
CA THR A 34 -23.52 11.56 -0.96
C THR A 34 -22.35 11.16 -1.88
N PRO A 35 -21.40 10.33 -1.45
CA PRO A 35 -20.39 9.81 -2.35
C PRO A 35 -21.14 9.22 -3.56
N PRO A 36 -20.65 9.38 -4.80
CA PRO A 36 -21.33 8.83 -5.96
C PRO A 36 -21.52 7.34 -5.71
N ALA A 37 -22.78 6.92 -5.69
CA ALA A 37 -23.14 5.52 -5.70
C ALA A 37 -22.36 4.88 -6.86
N ASN A 38 -21.60 3.79 -6.57
CA ASN A 38 -20.98 2.89 -7.54
C ASN A 38 -19.61 3.27 -8.11
N THR A 39 -18.66 3.70 -7.27
CA THR A 39 -17.25 3.69 -7.66
C THR A 39 -16.82 2.26 -8.08
N ASP A 40 -17.31 1.23 -7.39
CA ASP A 40 -16.99 -0.17 -7.69
C ASP A 40 -17.63 -0.63 -9.00
N GLU A 41 -18.87 -0.24 -9.29
CA GLU A 41 -19.54 -0.57 -10.56
C GLU A 41 -18.86 0.10 -11.76
N ALA A 42 -18.44 1.35 -11.62
CA ALA A 42 -17.68 2.06 -12.64
C ALA A 42 -16.30 1.38 -12.90
N ILE A 43 -15.62 0.95 -11.83
CA ILE A 43 -14.39 0.18 -11.92
C ILE A 43 -14.64 -1.15 -12.65
N LEU A 44 -15.64 -1.89 -12.22
CA LEU A 44 -15.95 -3.21 -12.75
C LEU A 44 -16.44 -3.18 -14.21
N ALA A 45 -17.01 -2.05 -14.67
CA ALA A 45 -17.39 -1.85 -16.07
C ALA A 45 -16.18 -1.77 -17.02
N THR A 46 -14.98 -1.51 -16.51
CA THR A 46 -13.74 -1.49 -17.32
C THR A 46 -13.14 -2.89 -17.53
N TYR A 47 -13.65 -3.89 -16.83
CA TYR A 47 -13.19 -5.27 -16.90
C TYR A 47 -14.17 -6.16 -17.67
N PRO A 48 -13.69 -7.27 -18.28
CA PRO A 48 -14.57 -8.29 -18.85
C PRO A 48 -15.61 -8.82 -17.88
N ALA A 49 -16.66 -9.43 -18.41
CA ALA A 49 -17.80 -9.89 -17.61
C ALA A 49 -17.44 -11.06 -16.68
N THR A 50 -16.49 -11.90 -17.07
CA THR A 50 -16.11 -13.11 -16.35
C THR A 50 -14.65 -13.09 -15.89
N ALA A 51 -14.37 -13.84 -14.80
CA ALA A 51 -12.99 -13.99 -14.31
C ALA A 51 -12.08 -14.65 -15.36
N GLU A 52 -12.61 -15.61 -16.12
CA GLU A 52 -11.85 -16.31 -17.16
C GLU A 52 -11.37 -15.35 -18.25
N GLU A 53 -12.24 -14.44 -18.71
CA GLU A 53 -11.88 -13.42 -19.70
C GLU A 53 -10.85 -12.42 -19.16
N VAL A 54 -10.98 -12.03 -17.87
CA VAL A 54 -9.96 -11.18 -17.22
C VAL A 54 -8.61 -11.90 -17.18
N LEU A 55 -8.60 -13.16 -16.81
CA LEU A 55 -7.38 -13.98 -16.76
C LEU A 55 -6.83 -14.30 -18.16
N ALA A 56 -7.69 -14.41 -19.17
CA ALA A 56 -7.28 -14.62 -20.58
C ALA A 56 -6.59 -13.39 -21.18
N SER A 57 -6.84 -12.19 -20.64
CA SER A 57 -6.16 -10.96 -21.05
C SER A 57 -4.69 -10.88 -20.60
N TYR A 58 -4.22 -11.84 -19.80
CA TYR A 58 -2.84 -11.91 -19.37
C TYR A 58 -1.90 -12.18 -20.55
N THR A 59 -0.89 -11.32 -20.71
CA THR A 59 0.17 -11.49 -21.67
C THR A 59 1.49 -11.60 -20.91
N PRO A 60 2.17 -12.78 -20.93
CA PRO A 60 3.47 -12.91 -20.30
C PRO A 60 4.50 -11.95 -20.91
N PRO A 61 5.43 -11.41 -20.12
CA PRO A 61 6.50 -10.58 -20.65
C PRO A 61 7.43 -11.42 -21.53
N VAL A 62 7.90 -10.84 -22.64
CA VAL A 62 8.79 -11.50 -23.59
C VAL A 62 10.19 -11.73 -23.01
N ASP A 63 10.63 -10.86 -22.10
CA ASP A 63 11.93 -10.96 -21.44
C ASP A 63 11.77 -10.63 -19.96
N ALA A 64 11.57 -11.70 -19.18
CA ALA A 64 11.31 -11.61 -17.75
C ALA A 64 12.58 -11.49 -16.91
N THR A 65 13.77 -11.66 -17.47
CA THR A 65 15.00 -11.85 -16.68
C THR A 65 16.03 -10.71 -16.77
N ALA A 66 15.86 -9.80 -17.74
CA ALA A 66 16.93 -8.89 -18.15
C ALA A 66 17.41 -7.89 -17.08
N TYR A 67 16.62 -7.53 -16.08
CA TYR A 67 17.02 -6.49 -15.12
C TYR A 67 17.36 -7.00 -13.71
N TYR A 68 17.28 -8.32 -13.50
CA TYR A 68 17.66 -8.94 -12.21
C TYR A 68 19.07 -9.51 -12.17
N ASN A 69 19.71 -9.67 -13.32
CA ASN A 69 20.95 -10.41 -13.46
C ASN A 69 22.20 -9.58 -13.10
N GLU A 70 22.06 -8.53 -12.28
CA GLU A 70 23.23 -7.84 -11.75
C GLU A 70 23.86 -8.64 -10.61
N PRO A 71 25.19 -8.82 -10.61
CA PRO A 71 25.87 -9.51 -9.52
C PRO A 71 25.59 -8.86 -8.17
N GLY A 72 25.14 -9.66 -7.20
CA GLY A 72 24.83 -9.20 -5.85
C GLY A 72 23.43 -8.59 -5.68
N ALA A 73 22.61 -8.55 -6.72
CA ALA A 73 21.20 -8.14 -6.59
C ALA A 73 20.40 -9.14 -5.74
N ALA A 74 19.42 -8.63 -5.00
CA ALA A 74 18.50 -9.46 -4.23
C ALA A 74 17.68 -10.35 -5.16
N PRO A 75 17.55 -11.66 -4.89
CA PRO A 75 16.71 -12.54 -5.67
C PRO A 75 15.24 -12.15 -5.50
N ALA A 76 14.55 -11.88 -6.61
CA ALA A 76 13.16 -11.47 -6.58
C ALA A 76 12.37 -12.09 -7.75
N LYS A 77 11.13 -12.54 -7.47
CA LYS A 77 10.21 -13.02 -8.50
C LYS A 77 9.59 -11.83 -9.22
N GLN A 78 9.52 -11.86 -10.53
CA GLN A 78 8.86 -10.81 -11.30
C GLN A 78 7.34 -10.88 -11.15
N VAL A 79 6.70 -9.79 -10.75
CA VAL A 79 5.23 -9.73 -10.68
C VAL A 79 4.58 -9.82 -12.05
N GLU A 80 5.25 -9.37 -13.09
CA GLU A 80 4.78 -9.42 -14.46
C GLU A 80 4.59 -10.85 -14.99
N THR A 81 5.25 -11.83 -14.35
CA THR A 81 5.09 -13.26 -14.69
C THR A 81 3.92 -13.93 -14.00
N VAL A 82 3.19 -13.20 -13.16
CA VAL A 82 2.10 -13.75 -12.35
C VAL A 82 0.75 -13.45 -12.99
N LYS A 83 0.03 -14.51 -13.34
CA LYS A 83 -1.35 -14.44 -13.82
C LYS A 83 -2.31 -14.44 -12.62
N GLY A 84 -3.32 -13.59 -12.65
CA GLY A 84 -4.35 -13.50 -11.62
C GLY A 84 -4.15 -12.36 -10.63
N LEU A 85 -5.10 -12.24 -9.71
CA LEU A 85 -5.14 -11.22 -8.66
C LEU A 85 -4.36 -11.69 -7.43
N PHE A 86 -3.50 -10.85 -6.91
CA PHE A 86 -2.84 -11.05 -5.62
C PHE A 86 -2.53 -9.73 -4.92
N PHE A 87 -2.37 -9.81 -3.60
CA PHE A 87 -1.96 -8.71 -2.74
C PHE A 87 -0.52 -8.91 -2.31
N THR A 88 0.20 -7.83 -2.09
CA THR A 88 1.60 -7.85 -1.65
C THR A 88 1.92 -6.58 -0.86
N VAL A 89 3.09 -6.51 -0.24
CA VAL A 89 3.52 -5.35 0.53
C VAL A 89 4.69 -4.68 -0.17
N GLN A 90 4.57 -3.39 -0.49
CA GLN A 90 5.68 -2.63 -1.05
C GLN A 90 6.75 -2.38 0.00
N VAL A 91 8.00 -2.65 -0.37
CA VAL A 91 9.21 -2.45 0.44
C VAL A 91 9.95 -1.18 0.03
N GLY A 92 10.03 -0.91 -1.28
CA GLY A 92 10.70 0.28 -1.77
C GLY A 92 10.77 0.38 -3.28
N VAL A 93 11.23 1.53 -3.78
CA VAL A 93 11.43 1.78 -5.22
C VAL A 93 12.84 2.33 -5.44
N TYR A 94 13.61 1.66 -6.28
CA TYR A 94 15.02 1.94 -6.51
C TYR A 94 15.31 2.19 -7.99
N SER A 95 16.31 3.00 -8.29
CA SER A 95 16.73 3.27 -9.68
C SER A 95 17.60 2.16 -10.28
N LYS A 96 18.14 1.27 -9.44
CA LYS A 96 18.97 0.12 -9.82
C LYS A 96 18.61 -1.08 -8.94
N PRO A 97 18.94 -2.32 -9.36
CA PRO A 97 18.89 -3.48 -8.48
C PRO A 97 19.70 -3.25 -7.21
N VAL A 98 19.24 -3.74 -6.09
CA VAL A 98 19.89 -3.61 -4.78
C VAL A 98 20.12 -4.97 -4.16
N ALA A 99 21.14 -5.07 -3.32
CA ALA A 99 21.41 -6.28 -2.54
C ALA A 99 20.36 -6.44 -1.42
N LEU A 100 20.22 -7.66 -0.90
CA LEU A 100 19.19 -8.02 0.07
C LEU A 100 19.32 -7.25 1.40
N ASP A 101 20.55 -6.93 1.83
CA ASP A 101 20.83 -6.14 3.03
C ASP A 101 20.28 -4.70 2.92
N ARG A 102 20.22 -4.14 1.72
CA ARG A 102 19.68 -2.80 1.45
C ARG A 102 18.16 -2.73 1.57
N ILE A 103 17.51 -3.86 1.62
CA ILE A 103 16.07 -4.03 1.81
C ILE A 103 15.76 -4.86 3.06
N PHE A 104 16.58 -4.67 4.11
CA PHE A 104 16.41 -5.23 5.45
C PHE A 104 16.35 -6.76 5.50
N ASN A 105 16.98 -7.47 4.55
CA ASN A 105 16.94 -8.91 4.40
C ASN A 105 15.48 -9.47 4.36
N ILE A 106 14.58 -8.72 3.77
CA ILE A 106 13.17 -9.12 3.64
C ILE A 106 13.03 -10.15 2.52
N GLU A 107 12.48 -11.31 2.86
CA GLU A 107 12.15 -12.40 1.94
C GLU A 107 10.75 -12.96 2.23
N PRO A 108 10.08 -13.55 1.24
CA PRO A 108 10.40 -13.58 -0.19
C PRO A 108 10.17 -12.22 -0.86
N LEU A 109 10.95 -11.91 -1.89
CA LEU A 109 10.82 -10.68 -2.65
C LEU A 109 10.16 -10.91 -4.00
N ASN A 110 9.38 -9.92 -4.39
CA ASN A 110 8.93 -9.74 -5.77
C ASN A 110 9.44 -8.39 -6.28
N SER A 111 9.46 -8.23 -7.58
CA SER A 111 9.90 -7.01 -8.21
C SER A 111 9.04 -6.69 -9.42
N GLU A 112 8.92 -5.41 -9.71
CA GLU A 112 8.21 -4.83 -10.84
C GLU A 112 9.08 -3.76 -11.47
N ARG A 113 9.11 -3.70 -12.79
CA ARG A 113 9.67 -2.56 -13.51
C ARG A 113 8.61 -1.49 -13.69
N THR A 114 8.81 -0.35 -13.04
CA THR A 114 7.87 0.78 -13.15
C THR A 114 7.94 1.42 -14.54
N ALA A 115 6.89 2.15 -14.93
CA ALA A 115 6.86 2.90 -16.20
C ALA A 115 8.02 3.92 -16.34
N THR A 116 8.62 4.35 -15.22
CA THR A 116 9.79 5.24 -15.21
C THR A 116 11.13 4.50 -15.21
N GLY A 117 11.12 3.18 -15.43
CA GLY A 117 12.32 2.35 -15.47
C GLY A 117 12.94 2.01 -14.11
N LYS A 118 12.30 2.42 -13.01
CA LYS A 118 12.73 2.03 -11.65
C LYS A 118 12.26 0.63 -11.31
N ILE A 119 12.87 0.04 -10.30
CA ILE A 119 12.52 -1.28 -9.76
C ILE A 119 11.75 -1.07 -8.47
N ARG A 120 10.51 -1.56 -8.39
CA ARG A 120 9.74 -1.66 -7.16
C ARG A 120 9.92 -3.05 -6.58
N TYR A 121 10.34 -3.11 -5.33
CA TYR A 121 10.37 -4.35 -4.57
C TYR A 121 9.13 -4.46 -3.68
N THR A 122 8.54 -5.65 -3.68
CA THR A 122 7.43 -6.02 -2.79
C THR A 122 7.73 -7.34 -2.10
N THR A 123 7.03 -7.65 -1.01
CA THR A 123 7.26 -8.91 -0.29
C THR A 123 5.97 -9.69 -0.11
N GLY A 124 6.06 -11.00 -0.32
CA GLY A 124 4.97 -11.95 -0.23
C GLY A 124 3.99 -11.88 -1.41
N MET A 125 3.18 -12.91 -1.53
CA MET A 125 2.03 -12.98 -2.43
C MET A 125 0.86 -13.52 -1.63
N PHE A 126 -0.20 -12.73 -1.46
CA PHE A 126 -1.34 -13.06 -0.62
C PHE A 126 -2.61 -13.05 -1.45
N LEU A 127 -3.54 -13.93 -1.10
CA LEU A 127 -4.82 -14.07 -1.79
C LEU A 127 -5.92 -13.23 -1.14
N ASP A 128 -5.63 -12.63 0.01
CA ASP A 128 -6.51 -11.73 0.74
C ASP A 128 -5.76 -10.52 1.32
N THR A 129 -6.51 -9.48 1.64
CA THR A 129 -5.97 -8.22 2.13
C THR A 129 -5.47 -8.32 3.58
N ASP A 130 -6.04 -9.19 4.41
CA ASP A 130 -5.72 -9.26 5.84
C ASP A 130 -4.38 -9.97 6.06
N ALA A 131 -4.11 -11.02 5.29
CA ALA A 131 -2.78 -11.64 5.26
C ALA A 131 -1.71 -10.65 4.78
N ALA A 132 -2.02 -9.84 3.75
CA ALA A 132 -1.11 -8.79 3.28
C ALA A 132 -0.89 -7.69 4.34
N ARG A 133 -1.92 -7.30 5.10
CA ARG A 133 -1.79 -6.34 6.23
C ARG A 133 -0.92 -6.88 7.34
N THR A 134 -1.10 -8.15 7.72
CA THR A 134 -0.25 -8.82 8.70
C THR A 134 1.22 -8.79 8.26
N ARG A 135 1.49 -9.09 6.98
CA ARG A 135 2.84 -8.99 6.42
C ARG A 135 3.39 -7.56 6.42
N LYS A 136 2.54 -6.57 6.14
CA LYS A 136 2.91 -5.15 6.21
C LYS A 136 3.40 -4.79 7.61
N ASP A 137 2.68 -5.20 8.66
CA ASP A 137 3.07 -4.91 10.04
C ASP A 137 4.42 -5.55 10.40
N VAL A 138 4.67 -6.77 9.97
CA VAL A 138 6.00 -7.42 10.08
C VAL A 138 7.06 -6.62 9.33
N THR A 139 6.76 -6.19 8.10
CA THR A 139 7.69 -5.42 7.26
C THR A 139 8.07 -4.08 7.90
N VAL A 140 7.10 -3.38 8.53
CA VAL A 140 7.34 -2.17 9.32
C VAL A 140 8.28 -2.46 10.50
N THR A 141 8.07 -3.56 11.21
CA THR A 141 8.93 -3.97 12.35
C THR A 141 10.37 -4.26 11.91
N LEU A 142 10.56 -4.74 10.68
CA LEU A 142 11.90 -4.99 10.12
C LEU A 142 12.63 -3.71 9.67
N GLY A 143 11.98 -2.55 9.70
CA GLY A 143 12.60 -1.25 9.43
C GLY A 143 12.03 -0.48 8.23
N VAL A 144 11.06 -1.02 7.49
CA VAL A 144 10.40 -0.32 6.38
C VAL A 144 9.17 0.40 6.91
N SER A 145 9.36 1.59 7.46
CA SER A 145 8.30 2.37 8.14
C SER A 145 7.18 2.84 7.20
N ASP A 146 7.46 2.96 5.90
CA ASP A 146 6.54 3.38 4.84
C ASP A 146 5.98 2.20 4.02
N ALA A 147 6.09 0.98 4.52
CA ALA A 147 5.52 -0.20 3.88
C ALA A 147 3.98 -0.09 3.80
N TYR A 148 3.42 -0.45 2.65
CA TYR A 148 1.97 -0.47 2.44
C TYR A 148 1.53 -1.62 1.53
N VAL A 149 0.28 -2.04 1.73
CA VAL A 149 -0.34 -3.08 0.90
C VAL A 149 -0.64 -2.52 -0.50
N THR A 150 -0.32 -3.27 -1.52
CA THR A 150 -0.64 -3.01 -2.92
C THR A 150 -1.18 -4.27 -3.58
N ALA A 151 -1.82 -4.15 -4.73
CA ALA A 151 -2.41 -5.26 -5.45
C ALA A 151 -1.98 -5.29 -6.93
N TYR A 152 -2.01 -6.49 -7.50
CA TYR A 152 -1.70 -6.73 -8.90
C TYR A 152 -2.74 -7.66 -9.50
N ILE A 153 -3.10 -7.41 -10.76
CA ILE A 153 -3.88 -8.30 -11.60
C ILE A 153 -3.10 -8.56 -12.90
N ASN A 154 -2.87 -9.82 -13.23
CA ASN A 154 -2.15 -10.19 -14.45
C ASN A 154 -0.79 -9.46 -14.60
N GLY A 155 -0.04 -9.36 -13.50
CA GLY A 155 1.24 -8.67 -13.48
C GLY A 155 1.19 -7.14 -13.49
N LYS A 156 0.00 -6.54 -13.56
CA LYS A 156 -0.18 -5.08 -13.57
C LYS A 156 -0.66 -4.60 -12.19
N ARG A 157 -0.02 -3.54 -11.68
CA ARG A 157 -0.42 -2.93 -10.43
C ARG A 157 -1.75 -2.21 -10.58
N ILE A 158 -2.64 -2.41 -9.59
CA ILE A 158 -3.95 -1.77 -9.50
C ILE A 158 -4.17 -1.14 -8.12
N PRO A 159 -5.07 -0.16 -7.98
CA PRO A 159 -5.53 0.34 -6.68
C PRO A 159 -6.13 -0.76 -5.81
N LEU A 160 -5.99 -0.64 -4.50
CA LEU A 160 -6.53 -1.64 -3.56
C LEU A 160 -8.06 -1.73 -3.60
N SER A 161 -8.75 -0.59 -3.82
CA SER A 161 -10.21 -0.55 -4.03
C SER A 161 -10.63 -1.39 -5.23
N GLU A 162 -9.92 -1.27 -6.34
CA GLU A 162 -10.16 -2.03 -7.56
C GLU A 162 -9.93 -3.53 -7.35
N ALA A 163 -8.86 -3.91 -6.66
CA ALA A 163 -8.59 -5.30 -6.30
C ALA A 163 -9.72 -5.90 -5.44
N ASN A 164 -10.21 -5.14 -4.46
CA ASN A 164 -11.31 -5.57 -3.60
C ASN A 164 -12.62 -5.71 -4.38
N ALA A 165 -12.92 -4.79 -5.29
CA ALA A 165 -14.10 -4.88 -6.16
C ALA A 165 -14.05 -6.11 -7.09
N LEU A 166 -12.87 -6.40 -7.67
CA LEU A 166 -12.66 -7.60 -8.48
C LEU A 166 -12.84 -8.88 -7.65
N LEU A 167 -12.27 -8.91 -6.45
CA LEU A 167 -12.40 -10.06 -5.55
C LEU A 167 -13.86 -10.26 -5.10
N ALA A 168 -14.58 -9.19 -4.81
CA ALA A 168 -16.00 -9.25 -4.45
C ALA A 168 -16.88 -9.76 -5.62
N LYS A 169 -16.57 -9.35 -6.87
CA LYS A 169 -17.32 -9.78 -8.05
C LYS A 169 -17.02 -11.20 -8.48
N PHE A 170 -15.74 -11.59 -8.51
CA PHE A 170 -15.32 -12.85 -9.13
C PHE A 170 -14.92 -13.93 -8.11
N GLY A 171 -14.83 -13.58 -6.82
CA GLY A 171 -14.42 -14.51 -5.78
C GLY A 171 -13.01 -15.06 -5.99
N THR A 172 -12.80 -16.29 -5.58
CA THR A 172 -11.48 -16.95 -5.67
C THR A 172 -11.05 -17.30 -7.10
N SER A 173 -11.97 -17.28 -8.07
CA SER A 173 -11.68 -17.64 -9.46
C SER A 173 -10.73 -16.67 -10.16
N ILE A 174 -10.59 -15.43 -9.66
CA ILE A 174 -9.69 -14.43 -10.23
C ILE A 174 -8.30 -14.44 -9.59
N LEU A 175 -8.12 -15.16 -8.47
CA LEU A 175 -6.89 -15.15 -7.70
C LEU A 175 -5.72 -15.80 -8.45
N ALA A 176 -4.52 -15.31 -8.18
CA ALA A 176 -3.31 -15.91 -8.70
C ALA A 176 -3.14 -17.33 -8.16
N GLN A 177 -2.68 -18.21 -9.03
CA GLN A 177 -2.26 -19.56 -8.63
C GLN A 177 -0.79 -19.46 -8.20
N PRO A 178 -0.43 -19.78 -6.93
CA PRO A 178 0.94 -19.70 -6.41
C PRO A 178 1.90 -20.71 -7.07
#